data_6cb5e166bd85c3fd0c4c50cb822eecc0
#
_entry.id   6cb5e166bd85c3fd0c4c50cb822eecc0
#
_cell.length_a   1.000
_cell.length_b   1.000
_cell.length_c   1.000
_cell.angle_alpha   90.00
_cell.angle_beta   90.00
_cell.angle_gamma   90.00
#
_symmetry.space_group_name_H-M   'P 1'
#
loop_
_entity.id
_entity.type
_entity.pdbx_description
1 polymer ?
#
loop_
_entity_poly.entity_id
_entity_poly.type
_entity_poly.pdbx_seq_one_letter_code
_entity_poly.pdbx_strand_id
1 'polypeptide(L)'
;MSWLNSDDCSASYDFAMLEAQSHHQLKALLQQAGEPRWPHHLTLSRLVARSLRRGDQTLVRLAPGCDLSWLLGLLVPLALSEQPVALVLTPRLKQRLLQVELPRLEAVGLRLACWEGALPPPANQLWLLHHNELVQAWHAGALGARQMVVPEGECLEPLLRLALGVVIDTGHWEQLRRSLPAAAASLLQLHERLSRRVLARPFGPLQQVPIASEEEAPLRQLLSLLGPLPDPWSGLLACSSDGWTSWAQVNATLLQWRWHRQPLNPLLELQGMLHQRGLVLVGPWQEGFEPALGFQPDVEVRLADPPLLDPLPVFAPQGQPLPNAPHYSVHLLEQCRRLVLGQSGLTVILLDDEGLRLGLTSALAAEFGSRVGHALTAPDSNGVICSSWSWWLEQQQRLPLPGQLVAATLPIASLEDPLTAARVAALRQQGRDWFRELLLPEAMGRLQLALAGLRRNGGRLAVLDGRLRRRGWGRQVLEALEPWVALHRLRPE
;
A
#
# COMPACT_ATOMS: atom_id res chain seq x y z
N MET A 1 61.55 1.45 -6.72
CA MET A 1 61.27 1.18 -5.29
C MET A 1 59.84 1.63 -5.00
N SER A 2 58.99 0.66 -4.92
CA SER A 2 57.55 0.76 -4.79
C SER A 2 57.14 0.97 -3.33
N TRP A 3 56.37 1.99 -3.07
CA TRP A 3 55.57 2.05 -1.85
C TRP A 3 54.14 1.61 -2.24
N LEU A 4 53.86 0.35 -1.97
CA LEU A 4 52.51 -0.17 -1.98
C LEU A 4 51.77 0.39 -0.76
N ASN A 5 50.66 1.09 -1.00
CA ASN A 5 49.75 1.60 -0.01
C ASN A 5 49.21 0.47 0.86
N SER A 6 49.57 0.46 2.13
CA SER A 6 49.03 -0.45 3.16
C SER A 6 47.63 -0.12 3.63
N ASP A 7 47.07 0.99 3.16
CA ASP A 7 45.76 1.48 3.62
C ASP A 7 44.55 0.79 2.92
N ASP A 8 44.76 0.23 1.72
CA ASP A 8 43.67 -0.47 1.00
C ASP A 8 43.40 -1.89 1.55
N CYS A 9 44.32 -2.50 2.27
CA CYS A 9 44.11 -3.84 2.85
C CYS A 9 43.29 -3.83 4.16
N SER A 10 43.41 -2.79 4.98
CA SER A 10 42.68 -2.69 6.24
C SER A 10 41.18 -2.38 6.00
N ALA A 11 40.88 -1.51 5.04
CA ALA A 11 39.53 -1.24 4.60
C ALA A 11 38.80 -2.50 4.08
N SER A 12 39.53 -3.38 3.33
CA SER A 12 38.97 -4.63 2.80
C SER A 12 38.61 -5.67 3.89
N TYR A 13 39.34 -5.71 5.00
CA TYR A 13 39.08 -6.64 6.11
C TYR A 13 37.92 -6.18 7.00
N ASP A 14 37.76 -4.86 7.28
CA ASP A 14 36.60 -4.32 7.99
C ASP A 14 35.31 -4.46 7.17
N PHE A 15 35.41 -4.47 5.87
CA PHE A 15 34.27 -4.55 4.94
C PHE A 15 33.58 -5.92 4.89
N ALA A 16 34.27 -7.02 5.19
CA ALA A 16 33.66 -8.35 5.29
C ALA A 16 32.99 -8.60 6.66
N MET A 17 33.17 -7.69 7.61
CA MET A 17 32.80 -7.90 9.01
C MET A 17 31.29 -7.73 9.26
N LEU A 18 30.60 -6.73 8.64
CA LEU A 18 29.18 -6.49 8.86
C LEU A 18 28.31 -7.65 8.34
N GLU A 19 28.56 -8.15 7.13
CA GLU A 19 27.84 -9.30 6.57
C GLU A 19 28.05 -10.57 7.38
N ALA A 20 29.30 -10.80 7.83
CA ALA A 20 29.66 -11.96 8.66
C ALA A 20 29.06 -11.87 10.06
N GLN A 21 29.13 -10.71 10.70
CA GLN A 21 28.54 -10.44 12.01
C GLN A 21 27.01 -10.56 11.97
N SER A 22 26.37 -9.94 10.98
CA SER A 22 24.93 -10.03 10.78
C SER A 22 24.46 -11.46 10.59
N HIS A 23 25.20 -12.23 9.79
CA HIS A 23 24.91 -13.65 9.57
C HIS A 23 25.02 -14.46 10.88
N HIS A 24 26.09 -14.26 11.65
CA HIS A 24 26.34 -15.00 12.89
C HIS A 24 25.27 -14.67 13.95
N GLN A 25 25.01 -13.39 14.18
CA GLN A 25 24.03 -12.93 15.17
C GLN A 25 22.61 -13.37 14.80
N LEU A 26 22.23 -13.21 13.52
CA LEU A 26 20.90 -13.66 13.08
C LEU A 26 20.73 -15.17 13.20
N LYS A 27 21.76 -15.97 12.84
CA LYS A 27 21.73 -17.42 13.00
C LYS A 27 21.55 -17.83 14.45
N ALA A 28 22.25 -17.20 15.38
CA ALA A 28 22.12 -17.46 16.82
C ALA A 28 20.70 -17.11 17.31
N LEU A 29 20.15 -15.97 16.90
CA LEU A 29 18.81 -15.54 17.24
C LEU A 29 17.74 -16.52 16.74
N LEU A 30 17.83 -16.96 15.48
CA LEU A 30 16.89 -17.92 14.89
C LEU A 30 16.96 -19.29 15.58
N GLN A 31 18.14 -19.74 15.98
CA GLN A 31 18.32 -20.99 16.72
C GLN A 31 17.69 -20.92 18.13
N GLN A 32 17.84 -19.79 18.83
CA GLN A 32 17.21 -19.58 20.15
C GLN A 32 15.68 -19.50 20.05
N ALA A 33 15.15 -18.90 18.98
CA ALA A 33 13.70 -18.80 18.77
C ALA A 33 13.04 -20.12 18.34
N GLY A 34 13.81 -21.18 18.07
CA GLY A 34 13.30 -22.54 17.79
C GLY A 34 12.65 -22.71 16.40
N GLU A 35 12.61 -21.70 15.56
CA GLU A 35 11.99 -21.80 14.22
C GLU A 35 12.54 -20.80 13.22
N PRO A 36 13.23 -21.22 12.16
CA PRO A 36 13.28 -20.45 10.92
C PRO A 36 12.03 -20.76 10.09
N ARG A 37 10.94 -20.04 10.29
CA ARG A 37 9.72 -20.21 9.47
C ARG A 37 9.91 -19.74 8.03
N TRP A 38 10.85 -18.85 7.80
CA TRP A 38 11.15 -18.33 6.48
C TRP A 38 12.57 -18.69 6.05
N PRO A 39 12.78 -19.31 4.86
CA PRO A 39 14.07 -19.91 4.51
C PRO A 39 15.15 -18.88 4.15
N HIS A 40 14.79 -17.62 3.87
CA HIS A 40 15.72 -16.64 3.30
C HIS A 40 16.23 -15.59 4.30
N HIS A 41 16.01 -15.76 5.62
CA HIS A 41 16.48 -14.81 6.63
C HIS A 41 17.94 -14.42 6.48
N LEU A 42 18.82 -15.42 6.35
CA LEU A 42 20.27 -15.18 6.25
C LEU A 42 20.67 -14.54 4.92
N THR A 43 19.97 -14.87 3.83
CA THR A 43 20.20 -14.25 2.52
C THR A 43 19.79 -12.78 2.55
N LEU A 44 18.62 -12.47 3.07
CA LEU A 44 18.15 -11.08 3.22
C LEU A 44 19.14 -10.27 4.08
N SER A 45 19.53 -10.83 5.23
CA SER A 45 20.48 -10.16 6.13
C SER A 45 21.80 -9.79 5.45
N ARG A 46 22.37 -10.69 4.65
CA ARG A 46 23.59 -10.42 3.89
C ARG A 46 23.40 -9.34 2.82
N LEU A 47 22.27 -9.38 2.10
CA LEU A 47 21.94 -8.36 1.09
C LEU A 47 21.81 -6.98 1.72
N VAL A 48 21.08 -6.87 2.84
CA VAL A 48 20.90 -5.61 3.57
C VAL A 48 22.24 -5.10 4.13
N ALA A 49 23.01 -5.96 4.81
CA ALA A 49 24.34 -5.60 5.34
C ALA A 49 25.27 -5.07 4.24
N ARG A 50 25.33 -5.77 3.08
CA ARG A 50 26.09 -5.33 1.92
C ARG A 50 25.62 -3.96 1.40
N SER A 51 24.29 -3.79 1.26
CA SER A 51 23.72 -2.54 0.78
C SER A 51 24.05 -1.37 1.71
N LEU A 52 23.86 -1.55 3.03
CA LEU A 52 24.19 -0.53 4.02
C LEU A 52 25.67 -0.12 3.97
N ARG A 53 26.56 -1.08 3.79
CA ARG A 53 28.00 -0.83 3.68
C ARG A 53 28.39 -0.08 2.41
N ARG A 54 27.81 -0.44 1.27
CA ARG A 54 28.18 0.10 -0.05
C ARG A 54 27.41 1.34 -0.45
N GLY A 55 26.23 1.57 0.17
CA GLY A 55 25.30 2.57 -0.29
C GLY A 55 24.59 2.18 -1.59
N ASP A 56 24.50 0.87 -1.88
CA ASP A 56 23.86 0.33 -3.09
C ASP A 56 22.33 0.59 -3.07
N GLN A 57 21.75 0.69 -4.26
CA GLN A 57 20.30 0.64 -4.45
C GLN A 57 19.87 -0.83 -4.61
N THR A 58 19.32 -1.40 -3.55
CA THR A 58 18.98 -2.82 -3.46
C THR A 58 17.47 -3.03 -3.41
N LEU A 59 16.95 -3.79 -4.36
CA LEU A 59 15.56 -4.22 -4.41
C LEU A 59 15.44 -5.69 -4.05
N VAL A 60 14.65 -6.01 -3.03
CA VAL A 60 14.40 -7.37 -2.59
C VAL A 60 12.92 -7.68 -2.68
N ARG A 61 12.51 -8.38 -3.73
CA ARG A 61 11.13 -8.79 -3.92
C ARG A 61 10.83 -10.05 -3.13
N LEU A 62 9.85 -9.97 -2.25
CA LEU A 62 9.35 -11.08 -1.45
C LEU A 62 8.14 -11.74 -2.11
N ALA A 63 7.86 -12.99 -1.74
CA ALA A 63 6.61 -13.62 -2.09
C ALA A 63 5.43 -12.93 -1.38
N PRO A 64 4.26 -12.76 -2.04
CA PRO A 64 3.08 -12.20 -1.41
C PRO A 64 2.67 -13.00 -0.17
N GLY A 65 2.54 -12.33 0.98
CA GLY A 65 2.09 -12.94 2.21
C GLY A 65 3.12 -13.78 2.96
N CYS A 66 4.41 -13.61 2.70
CA CYS A 66 5.46 -14.22 3.51
C CYS A 66 5.31 -13.85 4.99
N ASP A 67 5.78 -14.72 5.87
CA ASP A 67 5.73 -14.50 7.31
C ASP A 67 6.57 -13.30 7.72
N LEU A 68 6.04 -12.42 8.58
CA LEU A 68 6.74 -11.19 9.01
C LEU A 68 8.03 -11.43 9.80
N SER A 69 8.38 -12.68 10.10
CA SER A 69 9.70 -13.01 10.68
C SER A 69 10.88 -12.57 9.80
N TRP A 70 10.67 -12.38 8.50
CA TRP A 70 11.67 -11.85 7.59
C TRP A 70 12.25 -10.50 8.04
N LEU A 71 11.49 -9.72 8.84
CA LEU A 71 11.96 -8.45 9.42
C LEU A 71 13.26 -8.61 10.22
N LEU A 72 13.48 -9.74 10.87
CA LEU A 72 14.74 -10.00 11.59
C LEU A 72 15.94 -9.96 10.65
N GLY A 73 15.78 -10.44 9.40
CA GLY A 73 16.81 -10.35 8.37
C GLY A 73 17.16 -8.91 7.97
N LEU A 74 16.23 -7.98 8.16
CA LEU A 74 16.43 -6.54 7.93
C LEU A 74 16.99 -5.83 9.18
N LEU A 75 16.45 -6.14 10.36
CA LEU A 75 16.73 -5.40 11.59
C LEU A 75 18.09 -5.73 12.20
N VAL A 76 18.57 -6.97 12.08
CA VAL A 76 19.88 -7.36 12.62
C VAL A 76 21.03 -6.59 11.94
N PRO A 77 21.12 -6.46 10.61
CA PRO A 77 22.10 -5.58 9.98
C PRO A 77 21.99 -4.11 10.40
N LEU A 78 20.76 -3.60 10.59
CA LEU A 78 20.54 -2.23 11.03
C LEU A 78 21.05 -2.00 12.47
N ALA A 79 20.90 -3.02 13.35
CA ALA A 79 21.40 -2.92 14.72
C ALA A 79 22.93 -2.99 14.83
N LEU A 80 23.61 -3.54 13.81
CA LEU A 80 25.06 -3.68 13.77
C LEU A 80 25.74 -2.58 12.91
N SER A 81 24.95 -1.88 12.09
CA SER A 81 25.48 -0.83 11.21
C SER A 81 25.68 0.49 11.93
N GLU A 82 26.80 1.14 11.67
CA GLU A 82 27.09 2.51 12.15
C GLU A 82 26.63 3.59 11.15
N GLN A 83 26.12 3.18 9.99
CA GLN A 83 25.67 4.11 8.96
C GLN A 83 24.39 4.84 9.37
N PRO A 84 24.28 6.13 9.08
CA PRO A 84 23.05 6.86 9.33
C PRO A 84 21.93 6.39 8.39
N VAL A 85 20.84 5.88 8.95
CA VAL A 85 19.73 5.30 8.21
C VAL A 85 18.39 5.94 8.60
N ALA A 86 17.53 6.16 7.61
CA ALA A 86 16.11 6.43 7.76
C ALA A 86 15.32 5.16 7.43
N LEU A 87 14.55 4.66 8.39
CA LEU A 87 13.66 3.51 8.23
C LEU A 87 12.24 4.01 8.04
N VAL A 88 11.69 3.80 6.84
CA VAL A 88 10.36 4.30 6.45
C VAL A 88 9.32 3.21 6.65
N LEU A 89 8.35 3.47 7.51
CA LEU A 89 7.43 2.47 8.01
C LEU A 89 5.97 2.91 7.88
N THR A 90 5.09 1.96 7.63
CA THR A 90 3.67 2.15 7.90
C THR A 90 3.41 2.23 9.41
N PRO A 91 2.33 2.87 9.88
CA PRO A 91 1.98 2.90 11.31
C PRO A 91 1.92 1.51 11.94
N ARG A 92 1.40 0.54 11.19
CA ARG A 92 1.30 -0.86 11.63
C ARG A 92 2.66 -1.50 11.83
N LEU A 93 3.55 -1.36 10.87
CA LEU A 93 4.86 -1.97 10.95
C LEU A 93 5.73 -1.29 12.02
N LYS A 94 5.58 0.03 12.19
CA LYS A 94 6.20 0.78 13.29
C LYS A 94 5.75 0.26 14.65
N GLN A 95 4.46 0.07 14.86
CA GLN A 95 3.93 -0.50 16.11
C GLN A 95 4.51 -1.90 16.37
N ARG A 96 4.54 -2.77 15.35
CA ARG A 96 5.14 -4.10 15.46
C ARG A 96 6.64 -4.02 15.81
N LEU A 97 7.39 -3.14 15.13
CA LEU A 97 8.80 -2.93 15.41
C LEU A 97 9.02 -2.62 16.89
N LEU A 98 8.31 -1.62 17.42
CA LEU A 98 8.48 -1.15 18.80
C LEU A 98 8.00 -2.17 19.84
N GLN A 99 6.90 -2.88 19.59
CA GLN A 99 6.27 -3.75 20.57
C GLN A 99 6.75 -5.20 20.52
N VAL A 100 7.23 -5.68 19.38
CA VAL A 100 7.58 -7.08 19.19
C VAL A 100 9.05 -7.27 18.85
N GLU A 101 9.53 -6.57 17.79
CA GLU A 101 10.84 -6.89 17.24
C GLU A 101 11.99 -6.28 18.07
N LEU A 102 11.86 -5.03 18.58
CA LEU A 102 12.88 -4.46 19.47
C LEU A 102 13.07 -5.26 20.76
N PRO A 103 12.03 -5.66 21.50
CA PRO A 103 12.19 -6.53 22.66
C PRO A 103 12.88 -7.87 22.32
N ARG A 104 12.60 -8.45 21.14
CA ARG A 104 13.27 -9.67 20.68
C ARG A 104 14.75 -9.49 20.43
N LEU A 105 15.16 -8.36 19.84
CA LEU A 105 16.57 -8.03 19.63
C LEU A 105 17.29 -7.77 20.95
N GLU A 106 16.67 -7.03 21.86
CA GLU A 106 17.21 -6.75 23.19
C GLU A 106 17.44 -8.01 24.04
N ALA A 107 16.53 -8.98 23.92
CA ALA A 107 16.64 -10.28 24.64
C ALA A 107 17.89 -11.08 24.24
N VAL A 108 18.46 -10.81 23.06
CA VAL A 108 19.71 -11.44 22.58
C VAL A 108 20.91 -10.48 22.63
N GLY A 109 20.77 -9.34 23.30
CA GLY A 109 21.84 -8.35 23.50
C GLY A 109 22.08 -7.41 22.30
N LEU A 110 21.21 -7.43 21.29
CA LEU A 110 21.27 -6.50 20.17
C LEU A 110 20.41 -5.24 20.49
N ARG A 111 21.05 -4.08 20.50
CA ARG A 111 20.36 -2.79 20.70
C ARG A 111 20.23 -2.05 19.40
N LEU A 112 19.00 -1.69 19.04
CA LEU A 112 18.69 -0.84 17.92
C LEU A 112 18.14 0.50 18.46
N ALA A 113 19.00 1.52 18.52
CA ALA A 113 18.62 2.83 19.02
C ALA A 113 17.73 3.54 17.97
N CYS A 114 16.44 3.66 18.27
CA CYS A 114 15.46 4.29 17.40
C CYS A 114 15.15 5.72 17.85
N TRP A 115 14.90 6.59 16.89
CA TRP A 115 14.48 7.97 17.09
C TRP A 115 13.16 8.26 16.38
N GLU A 116 12.23 8.83 17.11
CA GLU A 116 10.92 9.27 16.63
C GLU A 116 10.80 10.78 16.83
N GLY A 117 11.07 11.55 15.81
CA GLY A 117 10.97 13.00 15.90
C GLY A 117 11.08 13.67 14.54
N ALA A 118 10.56 14.89 14.44
CA ALA A 118 10.57 15.68 13.20
C ALA A 118 11.98 16.14 12.79
N LEU A 119 12.89 16.27 13.75
CA LEU A 119 14.27 16.67 13.50
C LEU A 119 15.16 15.43 13.35
N PRO A 120 16.20 15.51 12.49
CA PRO A 120 17.10 14.39 12.28
C PRO A 120 17.86 14.01 13.56
N PRO A 121 17.95 12.72 13.88
CA PRO A 121 18.71 12.23 15.03
C PRO A 121 20.23 12.31 14.80
N PRO A 122 21.04 12.08 15.86
CA PRO A 122 22.46 11.74 15.70
C PRO A 122 22.67 10.58 14.75
N ALA A 123 23.87 10.48 14.15
CA ALA A 123 24.18 9.47 13.12
C ALA A 123 24.03 8.00 13.59
N ASN A 124 24.25 7.75 14.88
CA ASN A 124 24.17 6.43 15.52
C ASN A 124 22.75 5.99 15.91
N GLN A 125 21.73 6.75 15.54
CA GLN A 125 20.31 6.40 15.79
C GLN A 125 19.57 6.21 14.49
N LEU A 126 18.74 5.16 14.44
CA LEU A 126 17.84 4.86 13.35
C LEU A 126 16.66 5.83 13.36
N TRP A 127 16.50 6.60 12.31
CA TRP A 127 15.38 7.53 12.19
C TRP A 127 14.13 6.83 11.67
N LEU A 128 13.13 6.68 12.53
CA LEU A 128 11.84 6.08 12.16
C LEU A 128 10.94 7.17 11.56
N LEU A 129 10.56 7.00 10.32
CA LEU A 129 9.73 7.95 9.58
C LEU A 129 8.48 7.28 9.03
N HIS A 130 7.36 7.98 9.04
CA HIS A 130 6.25 7.70 8.16
C HIS A 130 6.48 8.34 6.79
N HIS A 131 5.73 7.92 5.77
CA HIS A 131 5.92 8.40 4.40
C HIS A 131 5.71 9.91 4.24
N ASN A 132 4.76 10.50 4.99
CA ASN A 132 4.58 11.96 5.03
C ASN A 132 5.76 12.68 5.71
N GLU A 133 6.30 12.13 6.79
CA GLU A 133 7.48 12.66 7.48
C GLU A 133 8.73 12.55 6.60
N LEU A 134 8.85 11.47 5.83
CA LEU A 134 9.91 11.30 4.82
C LEU A 134 9.88 12.42 3.78
N VAL A 135 8.71 12.69 3.20
CA VAL A 135 8.53 13.77 2.20
C VAL A 135 8.85 15.14 2.80
N GLN A 136 8.40 15.41 4.02
CA GLN A 136 8.70 16.65 4.74
C GLN A 136 10.21 16.80 5.02
N ALA A 137 10.85 15.72 5.51
CA ALA A 137 12.29 15.70 5.76
C ALA A 137 13.11 15.88 4.48
N TRP A 138 12.64 15.35 3.35
CA TRP A 138 13.25 15.56 2.03
C TRP A 138 13.18 17.02 1.60
N HIS A 139 11.99 17.62 1.63
CA HIS A 139 11.79 19.02 1.24
C HIS A 139 12.54 20.00 2.14
N ALA A 140 12.69 19.66 3.43
CA ALA A 140 13.49 20.44 4.39
C ALA A 140 15.01 20.20 4.27
N GLY A 141 15.48 19.30 3.38
CA GLY A 141 16.89 18.91 3.28
C GLY A 141 17.43 18.16 4.51
N ALA A 142 16.55 17.73 5.42
CA ALA A 142 16.91 17.13 6.70
C ALA A 142 17.42 15.67 6.59
N LEU A 143 17.14 14.99 5.50
CA LEU A 143 17.61 13.62 5.28
C LEU A 143 19.14 13.52 5.18
N GLY A 144 19.81 14.56 4.70
CA GLY A 144 21.27 14.58 4.53
C GLY A 144 21.77 13.40 3.69
N ALA A 145 22.84 12.75 4.13
CA ALA A 145 23.43 11.57 3.49
C ALA A 145 22.85 10.23 4.01
N ARG A 146 21.74 10.24 4.77
CA ARG A 146 21.15 9.01 5.31
C ARG A 146 20.69 8.08 4.19
N GLN A 147 21.04 6.81 4.33
CA GLN A 147 20.48 5.76 3.50
C GLN A 147 19.02 5.52 3.88
N MET A 148 18.21 5.05 2.94
CA MET A 148 16.81 4.74 3.18
C MET A 148 16.57 3.23 3.16
N VAL A 149 15.78 2.77 4.11
CA VAL A 149 15.29 1.39 4.16
C VAL A 149 13.77 1.41 4.23
N VAL A 150 13.12 0.77 3.26
CA VAL A 150 11.65 0.71 3.13
C VAL A 150 11.20 -0.75 3.11
N PRO A 151 10.72 -1.29 4.23
CA PRO A 151 10.37 -2.70 4.36
C PRO A 151 9.00 -3.09 3.80
N GLU A 152 8.18 -2.14 3.36
CA GLU A 152 6.89 -2.37 2.70
C GLU A 152 6.87 -1.64 1.36
N GLY A 153 7.77 -2.06 0.44
CA GLY A 153 7.96 -1.42 -0.86
C GLY A 153 6.68 -1.36 -1.71
N GLU A 154 5.76 -2.31 -1.55
CA GLU A 154 4.45 -2.31 -2.21
C GLU A 154 3.54 -1.18 -1.76
N CYS A 155 3.77 -0.65 -0.55
CA CYS A 155 3.03 0.49 -0.01
C CYS A 155 3.67 1.84 -0.38
N LEU A 156 4.89 1.85 -0.93
CA LEU A 156 5.65 3.07 -1.15
C LEU A 156 4.92 4.04 -2.09
N GLU A 157 4.56 3.59 -3.28
CA GLU A 157 3.90 4.46 -4.28
C GLU A 157 2.57 5.05 -3.77
N PRO A 158 1.60 4.27 -3.25
CA PRO A 158 0.34 4.83 -2.78
C PRO A 158 0.51 5.76 -1.57
N LEU A 159 1.42 5.47 -0.64
CA LEU A 159 1.64 6.30 0.53
C LEU A 159 2.42 7.58 0.20
N LEU A 160 3.37 7.55 -0.72
CA LEU A 160 4.02 8.76 -1.23
C LEU A 160 3.03 9.64 -1.99
N ARG A 161 2.10 9.06 -2.75
CA ARG A 161 1.04 9.81 -3.43
C ARG A 161 0.16 10.55 -2.44
N LEU A 162 -0.20 9.92 -1.33
CA LEU A 162 -0.93 10.57 -0.25
C LEU A 162 -0.10 11.66 0.43
N ALA A 163 1.18 11.40 0.69
CA ALA A 163 2.09 12.34 1.35
C ALA A 163 2.38 13.59 0.54
N LEU A 164 2.48 13.48 -0.78
CA LEU A 164 2.61 14.61 -1.71
C LEU A 164 1.28 15.31 -1.95
N GLY A 165 0.19 14.63 -1.69
CA GLY A 165 -1.16 15.11 -1.98
C GLY A 165 -1.52 16.36 -1.15
N VAL A 166 -2.26 17.25 -1.79
CA VAL A 166 -2.81 18.47 -1.15
C VAL A 166 -4.29 18.27 -0.91
N VAL A 167 -4.75 18.57 0.31
CA VAL A 167 -6.17 18.53 0.68
C VAL A 167 -6.59 19.89 1.23
N ILE A 168 -7.61 20.47 0.60
CA ILE A 168 -8.15 21.78 0.97
C ILE A 168 -9.62 21.61 1.35
N ASP A 169 -9.95 22.01 2.57
CA ASP A 169 -11.32 22.04 3.09
C ASP A 169 -11.83 23.46 3.29
N THR A 170 -13.05 23.57 3.81
CA THR A 170 -13.69 24.87 4.11
C THR A 170 -12.91 25.72 5.10
N GLY A 171 -12.24 25.10 6.09
CA GLY A 171 -11.41 25.81 7.06
C GLY A 171 -10.20 26.48 6.41
N HIS A 172 -9.56 25.81 5.47
CA HIS A 172 -8.42 26.36 4.73
C HIS A 172 -8.84 27.56 3.85
N TRP A 173 -10.04 27.54 3.23
CA TRP A 173 -10.58 28.70 2.51
C TRP A 173 -10.80 29.90 3.42
N GLU A 174 -11.33 29.69 4.63
CA GLU A 174 -11.51 30.75 5.62
C GLU A 174 -10.17 31.31 6.09
N GLN A 175 -9.20 30.46 6.40
CA GLN A 175 -7.86 30.85 6.79
C GLN A 175 -7.19 31.70 5.71
N LEU A 176 -7.27 31.29 4.43
CA LEU A 176 -6.73 32.05 3.31
C LEU A 176 -7.33 33.45 3.22
N ARG A 177 -8.65 33.58 3.31
CA ARG A 177 -9.33 34.89 3.25
C ARG A 177 -8.94 35.80 4.41
N ARG A 178 -8.72 35.24 5.60
CA ARG A 178 -8.28 36.01 6.78
C ARG A 178 -6.82 36.47 6.65
N SER A 179 -5.97 35.64 6.07
CA SER A 179 -4.55 35.99 5.86
C SER A 179 -4.33 37.00 4.73
N LEU A 180 -5.30 37.12 3.79
CA LEU A 180 -5.21 37.98 2.61
C LEU A 180 -6.46 38.89 2.47
N PRO A 181 -6.67 39.85 3.36
CA PRO A 181 -7.89 40.66 3.39
C PRO A 181 -8.16 41.45 2.08
N ALA A 182 -7.09 41.91 1.43
CA ALA A 182 -7.19 42.66 0.16
C ALA A 182 -7.74 41.79 -1.00
N ALA A 183 -7.53 40.46 -0.98
CA ALA A 183 -8.02 39.54 -1.99
C ALA A 183 -9.29 38.77 -1.53
N ALA A 184 -9.79 39.00 -0.32
CA ALA A 184 -10.86 38.20 0.29
C ALA A 184 -12.12 38.11 -0.57
N ALA A 185 -12.54 39.20 -1.20
CA ALA A 185 -13.72 39.22 -2.06
C ALA A 185 -13.53 38.36 -3.33
N SER A 186 -12.38 38.46 -3.99
CA SER A 186 -12.05 37.66 -5.19
C SER A 186 -11.93 36.18 -4.84
N LEU A 187 -11.30 35.85 -3.70
CA LEU A 187 -11.20 34.47 -3.21
C LEU A 187 -12.57 33.89 -2.88
N LEU A 188 -13.48 34.66 -2.26
CA LEU A 188 -14.85 34.24 -2.01
C LEU A 188 -15.59 33.93 -3.31
N GLN A 189 -15.52 34.83 -4.29
CA GLN A 189 -16.16 34.65 -5.60
C GLN A 189 -15.65 33.38 -6.32
N LEU A 190 -14.35 33.13 -6.29
CA LEU A 190 -13.77 31.91 -6.88
C LEU A 190 -14.21 30.64 -6.14
N HIS A 191 -14.22 30.67 -4.80
CA HIS A 191 -14.72 29.55 -4.00
C HIS A 191 -16.19 29.25 -4.28
N GLU A 192 -17.06 30.26 -4.32
CA GLU A 192 -18.48 30.09 -4.65
C GLU A 192 -18.68 29.56 -6.08
N ARG A 193 -17.87 30.03 -7.03
CA ARG A 193 -17.92 29.56 -8.43
C ARG A 193 -17.53 28.08 -8.53
N LEU A 194 -16.46 27.65 -7.86
CA LEU A 194 -16.04 26.26 -7.80
C LEU A 194 -17.08 25.41 -7.08
N SER A 195 -17.59 25.86 -5.92
CA SER A 195 -18.61 25.14 -5.14
C SER A 195 -19.89 24.91 -5.95
N ARG A 196 -20.39 25.94 -6.66
CA ARG A 196 -21.55 25.79 -7.54
C ARG A 196 -21.31 24.75 -8.64
N ARG A 197 -20.12 24.72 -9.24
CA ARG A 197 -19.79 23.75 -10.30
C ARG A 197 -19.66 22.32 -9.74
N VAL A 198 -19.01 22.15 -8.60
CA VAL A 198 -18.84 20.86 -7.94
C VAL A 198 -20.20 20.28 -7.53
N LEU A 199 -21.03 21.09 -6.86
CA LEU A 199 -22.33 20.63 -6.32
C LEU A 199 -23.41 20.49 -7.40
N ALA A 200 -23.27 21.12 -8.56
CA ALA A 200 -24.21 20.96 -9.68
C ALA A 200 -23.97 19.69 -10.50
N ARG A 201 -22.83 19.03 -10.35
CA ARG A 201 -22.53 17.78 -11.06
C ARG A 201 -23.11 16.58 -10.32
N PRO A 202 -23.58 15.56 -11.05
CA PRO A 202 -23.93 14.30 -10.42
C PRO A 202 -22.62 13.68 -9.88
N PHE A 203 -22.64 13.34 -8.61
CA PHE A 203 -21.56 12.59 -8.00
C PHE A 203 -21.93 11.11 -7.97
N GLY A 204 -21.03 10.28 -8.51
CA GLY A 204 -21.18 8.83 -8.54
C GLY A 204 -21.19 8.21 -7.11
N PRO A 205 -21.20 6.89 -7.01
CA PRO A 205 -21.21 6.16 -5.74
C PRO A 205 -20.08 6.57 -4.79
N LEU A 206 -18.93 6.99 -5.33
CA LEU A 206 -17.79 7.45 -4.54
C LEU A 206 -17.93 8.89 -4.02
N GLN A 207 -19.00 9.60 -4.39
CA GLN A 207 -19.21 11.02 -4.06
C GLN A 207 -18.02 11.91 -4.44
N GLN A 208 -17.39 11.60 -5.57
CA GLN A 208 -16.23 12.29 -6.09
C GLN A 208 -16.55 12.96 -7.42
N VAL A 209 -16.04 14.17 -7.60
CA VAL A 209 -16.24 14.98 -8.82
C VAL A 209 -14.88 15.47 -9.31
N PRO A 210 -14.45 15.11 -10.52
CA PRO A 210 -13.19 15.62 -11.05
C PRO A 210 -13.25 17.14 -11.25
N ILE A 211 -12.16 17.82 -10.93
CA ILE A 211 -11.96 19.25 -11.17
C ILE A 211 -10.98 19.38 -12.33
N ALA A 212 -11.42 20.00 -13.42
CA ALA A 212 -10.58 20.20 -14.60
C ALA A 212 -9.54 21.32 -14.37
N SER A 213 -8.40 21.24 -15.06
CA SER A 213 -7.33 22.25 -14.95
C SER A 213 -7.81 23.66 -15.27
N GLU A 214 -8.75 23.80 -16.22
CA GLU A 214 -9.33 25.10 -16.60
C GLU A 214 -10.22 25.69 -15.51
N GLU A 215 -10.73 24.86 -14.61
CA GLU A 215 -11.58 25.30 -13.49
C GLU A 215 -10.73 25.81 -12.32
N GLU A 216 -9.56 25.22 -12.11
CA GLU A 216 -8.62 25.64 -11.06
C GLU A 216 -7.67 26.78 -11.50
N ALA A 217 -7.43 26.94 -12.82
CA ALA A 217 -6.48 27.90 -13.35
C ALA A 217 -6.69 29.34 -12.86
N PRO A 218 -7.91 29.91 -12.80
CA PRO A 218 -8.11 31.28 -12.31
C PRO A 218 -7.70 31.45 -10.85
N LEU A 219 -7.93 30.42 -10.02
CA LEU A 219 -7.52 30.48 -8.63
C LEU A 219 -5.99 30.36 -8.51
N ARG A 220 -5.36 29.43 -9.21
CA ARG A 220 -3.90 29.29 -9.22
C ARG A 220 -3.22 30.57 -9.70
N GLN A 221 -3.77 31.21 -10.72
CA GLN A 221 -3.26 32.49 -11.21
C GLN A 221 -3.40 33.61 -10.18
N LEU A 222 -4.54 33.73 -9.49
CA LEU A 222 -4.69 34.69 -8.42
C LEU A 222 -3.70 34.43 -7.29
N LEU A 223 -3.59 33.17 -6.82
CA LEU A 223 -2.68 32.80 -5.75
C LEU A 223 -1.21 33.07 -6.07
N SER A 224 -0.78 32.91 -7.34
CA SER A 224 0.59 33.21 -7.77
C SER A 224 0.95 34.70 -7.71
N LEU A 225 -0.04 35.58 -7.72
CA LEU A 225 0.14 37.04 -7.62
C LEU A 225 0.11 37.55 -6.16
N LEU A 226 -0.38 36.71 -5.24
CA LEU A 226 -0.45 37.04 -3.83
C LEU A 226 0.86 36.63 -3.14
N GLY A 227 1.25 37.34 -2.10
CA GLY A 227 2.50 37.06 -1.37
C GLY A 227 2.54 35.66 -0.74
N PRO A 228 3.37 35.44 0.30
CA PRO A 228 3.51 34.11 0.91
C PRO A 228 2.16 33.58 1.38
N LEU A 229 1.84 32.34 0.94
CA LEU A 229 0.57 31.68 1.24
C LEU A 229 0.71 30.73 2.43
N PRO A 230 -0.33 30.61 3.26
CA PRO A 230 -0.38 29.58 4.29
C PRO A 230 -0.52 28.21 3.67
N ASP A 231 -0.05 27.16 4.38
CA ASP A 231 -0.37 25.77 4.00
C ASP A 231 -1.88 25.52 4.18
N PRO A 232 -2.47 24.70 3.27
CA PRO A 232 -1.88 23.91 2.18
C PRO A 232 -1.80 24.66 0.82
N TRP A 233 -2.06 25.96 0.75
CA TRP A 233 -2.10 26.74 -0.49
C TRP A 233 -0.74 26.90 -1.15
N SER A 234 0.32 27.04 -0.34
CA SER A 234 1.70 27.01 -0.80
C SER A 234 2.01 25.70 -1.54
N GLY A 235 1.60 24.56 -0.95
CA GLY A 235 1.69 23.24 -1.56
C GLY A 235 0.90 23.12 -2.87
N LEU A 236 -0.31 23.68 -2.95
CA LEU A 236 -1.11 23.69 -4.17
C LEU A 236 -0.38 24.41 -5.32
N LEU A 237 0.29 25.52 -5.06
CA LEU A 237 1.07 26.26 -6.07
C LEU A 237 2.34 25.52 -6.48
N ALA A 238 3.01 24.84 -5.52
CA ALA A 238 4.23 24.09 -5.79
C ALA A 238 3.99 22.86 -6.68
N CYS A 239 2.76 22.32 -6.70
CA CYS A 239 2.40 21.19 -7.56
C CYS A 239 2.41 21.62 -9.03
N SER A 240 3.05 20.81 -9.89
CA SER A 240 2.98 20.99 -11.35
C SER A 240 1.54 20.94 -11.87
N SER A 241 1.26 21.61 -12.99
CA SER A 241 0.00 21.43 -13.71
C SER A 241 -0.08 20.06 -14.38
N ASP A 242 1.05 19.57 -14.88
CA ASP A 242 1.15 18.30 -15.59
C ASP A 242 1.50 17.15 -14.64
N GLY A 243 0.96 15.97 -14.92
CA GLY A 243 1.21 14.79 -14.09
C GLY A 243 0.46 14.76 -12.75
N TRP A 244 -0.48 15.69 -12.52
CA TRP A 244 -1.31 15.77 -11.34
C TRP A 244 -2.80 15.74 -11.69
N THR A 245 -3.62 15.24 -10.77
CA THR A 245 -5.08 15.24 -10.92
C THR A 245 -5.75 15.88 -9.73
N SER A 246 -6.90 16.51 -9.96
CA SER A 246 -7.70 17.20 -8.95
C SER A 246 -9.13 16.67 -8.94
N TRP A 247 -9.69 16.52 -7.74
CA TRP A 247 -11.11 16.20 -7.57
C TRP A 247 -11.66 16.78 -6.26
N ALA A 248 -12.98 16.89 -6.21
CA ALA A 248 -13.72 17.21 -5.01
C ALA A 248 -14.30 15.94 -4.40
N GLN A 249 -14.04 15.68 -3.13
CA GLN A 249 -14.77 14.71 -2.32
C GLN A 249 -15.97 15.43 -1.72
N VAL A 250 -17.18 15.06 -2.12
CA VAL A 250 -18.42 15.72 -1.71
C VAL A 250 -19.06 15.00 -0.52
N ASN A 251 -19.47 15.76 0.47
CA ASN A 251 -20.41 15.30 1.49
C ASN A 251 -21.80 15.82 1.12
N ALA A 252 -22.61 14.96 0.54
CA ALA A 252 -23.95 15.33 0.05
C ALA A 252 -24.90 15.78 1.18
N THR A 253 -24.74 15.24 2.39
CA THR A 253 -25.59 15.59 3.54
C THR A 253 -25.29 17.00 4.06
N LEU A 254 -24.03 17.38 4.12
CA LEU A 254 -23.61 18.68 4.64
C LEU A 254 -23.45 19.73 3.54
N LEU A 255 -23.61 19.36 2.27
CA LEU A 255 -23.31 20.20 1.11
C LEU A 255 -21.91 20.83 1.17
N GLN A 256 -20.96 20.08 1.70
CA GLN A 256 -19.56 20.45 1.82
C GLN A 256 -18.71 19.58 0.91
N TRP A 257 -17.57 20.09 0.54
CA TRP A 257 -16.61 19.34 -0.25
C TRP A 257 -15.19 19.66 0.17
N ARG A 258 -14.30 18.69 -0.09
CA ARG A 258 -12.86 18.81 0.09
C ARG A 258 -12.18 18.69 -1.25
N TRP A 259 -11.28 19.57 -1.53
CA TRP A 259 -10.47 19.50 -2.74
C TRP A 259 -9.26 18.60 -2.48
N HIS A 260 -9.10 17.60 -3.31
CA HIS A 260 -7.92 16.73 -3.33
C HIS A 260 -7.14 16.98 -4.60
N ARG A 261 -5.82 17.06 -4.49
CA ARG A 261 -4.90 17.11 -5.62
C ARG A 261 -3.75 16.15 -5.35
N GLN A 262 -3.48 15.24 -6.29
CA GLN A 262 -2.46 14.20 -6.12
C GLN A 262 -1.69 13.96 -7.42
N PRO A 263 -0.37 13.54 -7.33
CA PRO A 263 0.43 13.19 -8.50
C PRO A 263 -0.02 11.85 -9.08
N LEU A 264 0.02 11.73 -10.40
CA LEU A 264 -0.22 10.46 -11.09
C LEU A 264 0.92 9.48 -10.86
N ASN A 265 2.16 9.98 -10.82
CA ASN A 265 3.37 9.19 -10.57
C ASN A 265 4.22 9.82 -9.44
N PRO A 266 3.99 9.47 -8.18
CA PRO A 266 4.73 10.01 -7.05
C PRO A 266 6.19 9.58 -7.00
N LEU A 267 6.53 8.43 -7.59
CA LEU A 267 7.92 7.96 -7.64
C LEU A 267 8.77 8.85 -8.56
N LEU A 268 8.19 9.35 -9.64
CA LEU A 268 8.86 10.31 -10.53
C LEU A 268 9.09 11.66 -9.85
N GLU A 269 8.10 12.16 -9.09
CA GLU A 269 8.21 13.41 -8.33
C GLU A 269 9.34 13.35 -7.30
N LEU A 270 9.59 12.18 -6.72
CA LEU A 270 10.61 11.94 -5.70
C LEU A 270 11.85 11.20 -6.23
N GLN A 271 12.02 11.09 -7.55
CA GLN A 271 13.15 10.38 -8.15
C GLN A 271 14.50 10.87 -7.64
N GLY A 272 14.68 12.18 -7.47
CA GLY A 272 15.88 12.76 -6.90
C GLY A 272 16.18 12.26 -5.49
N MET A 273 15.16 12.08 -4.65
CA MET A 273 15.31 11.50 -3.32
C MET A 273 15.73 10.03 -3.40
N LEU A 274 15.08 9.25 -4.24
CA LEU A 274 15.29 7.80 -4.36
C LEU A 274 16.64 7.45 -4.99
N HIS A 275 17.10 8.26 -5.95
CA HIS A 275 18.32 7.98 -6.73
C HIS A 275 19.61 8.43 -6.02
N GLN A 276 19.58 9.51 -5.23
CA GLN A 276 20.80 10.17 -4.72
C GLN A 276 21.43 9.47 -3.51
N ARG A 277 20.89 8.36 -3.03
CA ARG A 277 21.33 7.70 -1.79
C ARG A 277 21.19 6.20 -1.84
N GLY A 278 21.88 5.52 -0.93
CA GLY A 278 21.66 4.09 -0.71
C GLY A 278 20.20 3.82 -0.34
N LEU A 279 19.60 2.84 -0.98
CA LEU A 279 18.20 2.50 -0.84
C LEU A 279 18.02 0.99 -0.74
N VAL A 280 17.35 0.53 0.31
CA VAL A 280 16.91 -0.87 0.43
C VAL A 280 15.40 -0.90 0.40
N LEU A 281 14.82 -1.42 -0.68
CA LEU A 281 13.39 -1.69 -0.78
C LEU A 281 13.15 -3.19 -0.60
N VAL A 282 12.25 -3.55 0.30
CA VAL A 282 11.85 -4.94 0.55
C VAL A 282 10.33 -5.02 0.50
N GLY A 283 9.76 -5.97 -0.25
CA GLY A 283 8.30 -6.13 -0.28
C GLY A 283 7.81 -6.97 -1.46
N PRO A 284 6.52 -7.36 -1.43
CA PRO A 284 5.88 -8.16 -2.48
C PRO A 284 5.24 -7.31 -3.58
N TRP A 285 5.96 -6.40 -4.20
CA TRP A 285 5.42 -5.59 -5.30
C TRP A 285 5.19 -6.37 -6.60
N GLN A 286 4.39 -5.80 -7.48
CA GLN A 286 4.03 -6.39 -8.76
C GLN A 286 5.07 -6.12 -9.86
N GLU A 287 5.01 -6.87 -10.94
CA GLU A 287 5.78 -6.59 -12.15
C GLU A 287 5.46 -5.19 -12.68
N GLY A 288 6.48 -4.44 -13.07
CA GLY A 288 6.36 -3.06 -13.52
C GLY A 288 6.62 -2.01 -12.43
N PHE A 289 6.78 -2.41 -11.18
CA PHE A 289 7.16 -1.47 -10.11
C PHE A 289 8.60 -0.99 -10.29
N GLU A 290 9.53 -1.88 -10.61
CA GLU A 290 10.94 -1.55 -10.79
C GLU A 290 11.16 -0.48 -11.88
N PRO A 291 10.55 -0.59 -13.06
CA PRO A 291 10.62 0.48 -14.08
C PRO A 291 10.01 1.81 -13.63
N ALA A 292 8.99 1.77 -12.76
CA ALA A 292 8.33 2.97 -12.26
C ALA A 292 9.20 3.79 -11.29
N LEU A 293 10.25 3.18 -10.70
CA LEU A 293 11.24 3.90 -9.87
C LEU A 293 12.06 4.90 -10.68
N GLY A 294 12.15 4.75 -12.00
CA GLY A 294 12.86 5.65 -12.89
C GLY A 294 14.39 5.57 -12.84
N PHE A 295 14.93 4.54 -12.19
CA PHE A 295 16.36 4.22 -12.16
C PHE A 295 16.58 2.70 -12.21
N GLN A 296 17.78 2.29 -12.55
CA GLN A 296 18.18 0.88 -12.53
C GLN A 296 18.88 0.59 -11.20
N PRO A 297 18.37 -0.38 -10.39
CA PRO A 297 18.99 -0.71 -9.11
C PRO A 297 20.33 -1.41 -9.31
N ASP A 298 21.26 -1.23 -8.36
CA ASP A 298 22.55 -1.94 -8.35
C ASP A 298 22.38 -3.43 -8.08
N VAL A 299 21.36 -3.78 -7.28
CA VAL A 299 21.07 -5.16 -6.89
C VAL A 299 19.56 -5.39 -6.92
N GLU A 300 19.12 -6.38 -7.67
CA GLU A 300 17.74 -6.86 -7.69
C GLU A 300 17.70 -8.37 -7.38
N VAL A 301 16.92 -8.75 -6.36
CA VAL A 301 16.80 -10.14 -5.91
C VAL A 301 15.36 -10.49 -5.66
N ARG A 302 14.94 -11.68 -6.08
CA ARG A 302 13.65 -12.29 -5.73
C ARG A 302 13.86 -13.40 -4.73
N LEU A 303 13.27 -13.27 -3.55
CA LEU A 303 13.26 -14.27 -2.51
C LEU A 303 11.90 -14.95 -2.51
N ALA A 304 11.77 -16.01 -3.28
CA ALA A 304 10.53 -16.77 -3.40
C ALA A 304 10.37 -17.70 -2.20
N ASP A 305 9.15 -17.81 -1.69
CA ASP A 305 8.83 -18.86 -0.72
C ASP A 305 8.93 -20.25 -1.38
N PRO A 306 9.09 -21.31 -0.58
CA PRO A 306 9.01 -22.66 -1.11
C PRO A 306 7.72 -22.86 -1.92
N PRO A 307 7.74 -23.69 -2.97
CA PRO A 307 6.54 -23.99 -3.73
C PRO A 307 5.40 -24.41 -2.80
N LEU A 308 4.24 -23.81 -2.98
CA LEU A 308 3.04 -24.23 -2.25
C LEU A 308 2.68 -25.66 -2.71
N LEU A 309 2.66 -26.59 -1.75
CA LEU A 309 2.35 -27.99 -2.06
C LEU A 309 0.83 -28.22 -2.17
N ASP A 310 0.07 -27.50 -1.33
CA ASP A 310 -1.38 -27.67 -1.28
C ASP A 310 -2.08 -26.70 -2.22
N PRO A 311 -2.84 -27.20 -3.21
CA PRO A 311 -3.58 -26.35 -4.13
C PRO A 311 -4.72 -25.64 -3.40
N LEU A 312 -4.90 -24.35 -3.68
CA LEU A 312 -6.02 -23.55 -3.15
C LEU A 312 -7.35 -24.06 -3.75
N PRO A 313 -8.31 -24.50 -2.92
CA PRO A 313 -9.65 -24.83 -3.42
C PRO A 313 -10.38 -23.56 -3.88
N VAL A 314 -10.75 -23.48 -5.17
CA VAL A 314 -11.41 -22.32 -5.78
C VAL A 314 -12.79 -22.68 -6.29
N PHE A 315 -13.80 -22.05 -5.71
CA PHE A 315 -15.18 -22.12 -6.19
C PHE A 315 -15.47 -20.91 -7.09
N ALA A 316 -15.68 -21.14 -8.38
CA ALA A 316 -16.01 -20.09 -9.35
C ALA A 316 -17.15 -20.60 -10.26
N PRO A 317 -18.43 -20.35 -9.91
CA PRO A 317 -19.58 -20.88 -10.64
C PRO A 317 -19.64 -20.35 -12.07
N GLN A 318 -20.02 -21.22 -13.02
CA GLN A 318 -20.06 -20.86 -14.44
C GLN A 318 -21.16 -19.85 -14.77
N GLY A 319 -22.30 -19.94 -14.10
CA GLY A 319 -23.47 -19.09 -14.32
C GLY A 319 -23.43 -17.73 -13.63
N GLN A 320 -22.28 -17.33 -13.10
CA GLN A 320 -22.17 -16.06 -12.35
C GLN A 320 -22.46 -14.84 -13.24
N PRO A 321 -23.40 -13.93 -12.84
CA PRO A 321 -23.65 -12.70 -13.59
C PRO A 321 -22.48 -11.71 -13.47
N LEU A 322 -22.44 -10.74 -14.37
CA LEU A 322 -21.50 -9.62 -14.27
C LEU A 322 -21.91 -8.68 -13.13
N PRO A 323 -20.99 -8.00 -12.45
CA PRO A 323 -21.30 -7.08 -11.35
C PRO A 323 -22.29 -5.95 -11.68
N ASN A 324 -22.34 -5.54 -12.95
CA ASN A 324 -23.27 -4.51 -13.44
C ASN A 324 -24.62 -5.06 -13.94
N ALA A 325 -24.88 -6.37 -13.82
CA ALA A 325 -26.15 -6.94 -14.21
C ALA A 325 -27.24 -6.61 -13.16
N PRO A 326 -28.48 -6.27 -13.58
CA PRO A 326 -29.55 -5.87 -12.64
C PRO A 326 -29.87 -6.90 -11.56
N HIS A 327 -29.70 -8.18 -11.84
CA HIS A 327 -29.95 -9.29 -10.90
C HIS A 327 -28.72 -9.73 -10.12
N TYR A 328 -27.59 -9.01 -10.24
CA TYR A 328 -26.33 -9.39 -9.59
C TYR A 328 -26.45 -9.41 -8.06
N SER A 329 -27.05 -8.42 -7.44
CA SER A 329 -27.21 -8.32 -5.98
C SER A 329 -28.00 -9.49 -5.39
N VAL A 330 -29.09 -9.87 -6.04
CA VAL A 330 -29.95 -10.99 -5.61
C VAL A 330 -29.18 -12.31 -5.74
N HIS A 331 -28.52 -12.52 -6.86
CA HIS A 331 -27.70 -13.72 -7.10
C HIS A 331 -26.51 -13.81 -6.12
N LEU A 332 -25.84 -12.68 -5.87
CA LEU A 332 -24.75 -12.60 -4.91
C LEU A 332 -25.20 -13.00 -3.51
N LEU A 333 -26.32 -12.45 -3.03
CA LEU A 333 -26.88 -12.80 -1.73
C LEU A 333 -27.17 -14.29 -1.61
N GLU A 334 -27.79 -14.88 -2.61
CA GLU A 334 -28.11 -16.33 -2.63
C GLU A 334 -26.85 -17.19 -2.58
N GLN A 335 -25.80 -16.83 -3.33
CA GLN A 335 -24.53 -17.56 -3.28
C GLN A 335 -23.83 -17.38 -1.93
N CYS A 336 -23.82 -16.16 -1.38
CA CYS A 336 -23.24 -15.90 -0.07
C CYS A 336 -23.94 -16.68 1.05
N ARG A 337 -25.29 -16.79 1.02
CA ARG A 337 -26.07 -17.64 1.95
C ARG A 337 -25.57 -19.09 1.95
N ARG A 338 -25.46 -19.68 0.76
CA ARG A 338 -24.98 -21.07 0.60
C ARG A 338 -23.55 -21.25 1.12
N LEU A 339 -22.68 -20.27 0.85
CA LEU A 339 -21.29 -20.30 1.30
C LEU A 339 -21.18 -20.18 2.82
N VAL A 340 -21.98 -19.31 3.47
CA VAL A 340 -22.02 -19.13 4.92
C VAL A 340 -22.59 -20.36 5.63
N LEU A 341 -23.64 -20.98 5.08
CA LEU A 341 -24.21 -22.21 5.64
C LEU A 341 -23.27 -23.41 5.53
N GLY A 342 -22.42 -23.45 4.52
CA GLY A 342 -21.48 -24.56 4.28
C GLY A 342 -20.11 -24.34 4.93
N GLN A 343 -19.99 -23.50 5.96
CA GLN A 343 -18.69 -23.19 6.59
C GLN A 343 -18.81 -23.01 8.09
N SER A 344 -17.96 -23.68 8.85
CA SER A 344 -17.88 -23.57 10.30
C SER A 344 -16.88 -22.53 10.82
N GLY A 345 -15.91 -22.10 9.99
CA GLY A 345 -14.89 -21.13 10.34
C GLY A 345 -15.21 -19.70 9.89
N LEU A 346 -14.29 -18.78 10.18
CA LEU A 346 -14.40 -17.38 9.77
C LEU A 346 -14.55 -17.25 8.24
N THR A 347 -15.62 -16.59 7.83
CA THR A 347 -15.89 -16.25 6.42
C THR A 347 -15.68 -14.75 6.19
N VAL A 348 -14.90 -14.40 5.17
CA VAL A 348 -14.64 -13.00 4.79
C VAL A 348 -15.20 -12.74 3.40
N ILE A 349 -16.11 -11.78 3.26
CA ILE A 349 -16.75 -11.39 2.01
C ILE A 349 -16.22 -10.02 1.59
N LEU A 350 -15.57 -9.94 0.44
CA LEU A 350 -14.86 -8.75 -0.03
C LEU A 350 -15.51 -8.13 -1.26
N LEU A 351 -15.82 -6.83 -1.16
CA LEU A 351 -16.28 -6.00 -2.29
C LEU A 351 -16.09 -4.51 -1.96
N ASP A 352 -15.72 -3.71 -2.97
CA ASP A 352 -15.44 -2.27 -2.78
C ASP A 352 -16.69 -1.39 -2.91
N ASP A 353 -17.75 -1.82 -3.62
CA ASP A 353 -19.03 -1.09 -3.69
C ASP A 353 -19.68 -1.03 -2.32
N GLU A 354 -19.76 0.19 -1.74
CA GLU A 354 -20.27 0.40 -0.37
C GLU A 354 -21.76 0.11 -0.26
N GLY A 355 -22.56 0.55 -1.22
CA GLY A 355 -24.01 0.34 -1.20
C GLY A 355 -24.36 -1.14 -1.25
N LEU A 356 -23.72 -1.87 -2.16
CA LEU A 356 -23.89 -3.31 -2.29
C LEU A 356 -23.36 -4.05 -1.05
N ARG A 357 -22.23 -3.63 -0.49
CA ARG A 357 -21.62 -4.21 0.71
C ARG A 357 -22.53 -4.06 1.94
N LEU A 358 -23.03 -2.86 2.20
CA LEU A 358 -23.95 -2.59 3.34
C LEU A 358 -25.26 -3.33 3.17
N GLY A 359 -25.86 -3.33 1.98
CA GLY A 359 -27.07 -4.08 1.67
C GLY A 359 -26.90 -5.59 1.86
N LEU A 360 -25.80 -6.16 1.37
CA LEU A 360 -25.45 -7.56 1.56
C LEU A 360 -25.26 -7.91 3.03
N THR A 361 -24.51 -7.07 3.78
CA THR A 361 -24.30 -7.27 5.22
C THR A 361 -25.60 -7.29 5.98
N SER A 362 -26.48 -6.30 5.73
CA SER A 362 -27.78 -6.21 6.39
C SER A 362 -28.67 -7.43 6.10
N ALA A 363 -28.71 -7.88 4.84
CA ALA A 363 -29.50 -9.04 4.45
C ALA A 363 -28.99 -10.36 5.08
N LEU A 364 -27.68 -10.54 5.15
CA LEU A 364 -27.06 -11.69 5.81
C LEU A 364 -27.23 -11.61 7.35
N ALA A 365 -27.11 -10.43 7.95
CA ALA A 365 -27.31 -10.26 9.40
C ALA A 365 -28.77 -10.54 9.81
N ALA A 366 -29.75 -10.22 8.97
CA ALA A 366 -31.16 -10.55 9.21
C ALA A 366 -31.39 -12.06 9.30
N GLU A 367 -30.59 -12.88 8.60
CA GLU A 367 -30.71 -14.33 8.56
C GLU A 367 -29.81 -15.04 9.57
N PHE A 368 -28.56 -14.59 9.71
CA PHE A 368 -27.54 -15.25 10.51
C PHE A 368 -27.23 -14.55 11.85
N GLY A 369 -27.92 -13.45 12.14
CA GLY A 369 -27.81 -12.73 13.42
C GLY A 369 -26.47 -12.02 13.62
N SER A 370 -26.07 -11.91 14.88
CA SER A 370 -24.91 -11.12 15.33
C SER A 370 -23.55 -11.64 14.84
N ARG A 371 -23.49 -12.87 14.32
CA ARG A 371 -22.26 -13.42 13.72
C ARG A 371 -21.83 -12.70 12.42
N VAL A 372 -22.75 -11.94 11.79
CA VAL A 372 -22.49 -11.18 10.56
C VAL A 372 -22.31 -9.72 10.89
N GLY A 373 -21.22 -9.12 10.40
CA GLY A 373 -21.06 -7.68 10.57
C GLY A 373 -20.17 -7.04 9.52
N HIS A 374 -20.28 -5.73 9.45
CA HIS A 374 -19.48 -4.90 8.57
C HIS A 374 -18.16 -4.52 9.25
N ALA A 375 -17.03 -4.84 8.63
CA ALA A 375 -15.69 -4.46 9.08
C ALA A 375 -15.42 -4.78 10.58
N LEU A 376 -15.79 -5.99 11.01
CA LEU A 376 -15.62 -6.43 12.40
C LEU A 376 -14.15 -6.66 12.73
N THR A 377 -13.69 -6.05 13.83
CA THR A 377 -12.31 -6.22 14.34
C THR A 377 -12.18 -7.33 15.37
N ALA A 378 -13.29 -7.84 15.90
CA ALA A 378 -13.33 -8.95 16.85
C ALA A 378 -14.46 -9.93 16.45
N PRO A 379 -14.27 -10.72 15.38
CA PRO A 379 -15.28 -11.67 14.93
C PRO A 379 -15.27 -12.93 15.82
N ASP A 380 -16.42 -13.58 15.92
CA ASP A 380 -16.53 -14.93 16.46
C ASP A 380 -15.77 -15.94 15.58
N SER A 381 -15.47 -17.11 16.09
CA SER A 381 -14.74 -18.17 15.36
C SER A 381 -15.44 -18.60 14.07
N ASN A 382 -16.78 -18.54 14.06
CA ASN A 382 -17.65 -18.80 12.90
C ASN A 382 -18.25 -17.52 12.31
N GLY A 383 -17.65 -16.37 12.58
CA GLY A 383 -18.12 -15.07 12.16
C GLY A 383 -18.11 -14.87 10.65
N VAL A 384 -18.87 -13.89 10.19
CA VAL A 384 -18.91 -13.45 8.79
C VAL A 384 -18.58 -11.96 8.73
N ILE A 385 -17.46 -11.62 8.12
CA ILE A 385 -17.03 -10.23 7.92
C ILE A 385 -17.34 -9.83 6.49
N CYS A 386 -18.16 -8.78 6.31
CA CYS A 386 -18.29 -8.11 5.02
C CYS A 386 -17.45 -6.82 5.06
N SER A 387 -16.48 -6.69 4.15
CA SER A 387 -15.58 -5.52 4.14
C SER A 387 -15.12 -5.14 2.74
N SER A 388 -14.47 -3.97 2.62
CA SER A 388 -13.73 -3.61 1.43
C SER A 388 -12.41 -4.36 1.36
N TRP A 389 -11.82 -4.44 0.15
CA TRP A 389 -10.52 -5.04 -0.06
C TRP A 389 -9.42 -4.29 0.72
N SER A 390 -9.45 -2.96 0.74
CA SER A 390 -8.48 -2.14 1.48
C SER A 390 -8.54 -2.39 2.98
N TRP A 391 -9.75 -2.39 3.56
CA TRP A 391 -9.91 -2.67 4.99
C TRP A 391 -9.38 -4.07 5.36
N TRP A 392 -9.68 -5.09 4.54
CA TRP A 392 -9.18 -6.45 4.78
C TRP A 392 -7.65 -6.51 4.75
N LEU A 393 -7.02 -5.90 3.74
CA LEU A 393 -5.56 -5.88 3.61
C LEU A 393 -4.89 -5.21 4.81
N GLU A 394 -5.51 -4.19 5.40
CA GLU A 394 -5.00 -3.52 6.59
C GLU A 394 -5.19 -4.34 7.87
N GLN A 395 -6.32 -5.05 8.01
CA GLN A 395 -6.70 -5.70 9.27
C GLN A 395 -6.38 -7.19 9.34
N GLN A 396 -6.20 -7.89 8.22
CA GLN A 396 -6.11 -9.36 8.15
C GLN A 396 -5.08 -10.00 9.08
N GLN A 397 -4.00 -9.29 9.41
CA GLN A 397 -2.95 -9.82 10.29
C GLN A 397 -3.29 -9.74 11.80
N ARG A 398 -4.30 -8.95 12.15
CA ARG A 398 -4.83 -8.84 13.53
C ARG A 398 -6.03 -9.73 13.77
N LEU A 399 -6.57 -10.29 12.71
CA LEU A 399 -7.77 -11.12 12.73
C LEU A 399 -7.41 -12.60 12.71
N PRO A 400 -8.30 -13.47 13.19
CA PRO A 400 -8.14 -14.91 13.02
C PRO A 400 -8.00 -15.28 11.54
N LEU A 401 -7.28 -16.36 11.27
CA LEU A 401 -7.11 -16.85 9.89
C LEU A 401 -8.46 -17.31 9.33
N PRO A 402 -8.87 -16.83 8.15
CA PRO A 402 -10.15 -17.21 7.56
C PRO A 402 -10.13 -18.65 7.06
N GLY A 403 -11.24 -19.37 7.26
CA GLY A 403 -11.49 -20.66 6.62
C GLY A 403 -12.05 -20.51 5.21
N GLN A 404 -12.66 -19.35 4.92
CA GLN A 404 -13.21 -19.03 3.61
C GLN A 404 -13.08 -17.53 3.29
N LEU A 405 -12.67 -17.24 2.05
CA LEU A 405 -12.71 -15.89 1.50
C LEU A 405 -13.64 -15.89 0.28
N VAL A 406 -14.54 -14.92 0.23
CA VAL A 406 -15.47 -14.70 -0.87
C VAL A 406 -15.12 -13.39 -1.56
N ALA A 407 -14.53 -13.47 -2.76
CA ALA A 407 -14.37 -12.35 -3.65
C ALA A 407 -15.72 -12.09 -4.35
N ALA A 408 -16.59 -11.31 -3.72
CA ALA A 408 -17.87 -10.94 -4.30
C ALA A 408 -17.67 -10.17 -5.61
N THR A 409 -16.76 -9.21 -5.61
CA THR A 409 -16.20 -8.58 -6.82
C THR A 409 -14.68 -8.65 -6.77
N LEU A 410 -14.05 -8.84 -7.93
CA LEU A 410 -12.59 -8.75 -8.04
C LEU A 410 -12.11 -7.31 -7.72
N PRO A 411 -10.93 -7.13 -7.10
CA PRO A 411 -10.43 -5.82 -6.63
C PRO A 411 -9.90 -4.92 -7.77
N ILE A 412 -10.64 -4.87 -8.88
CA ILE A 412 -10.32 -4.01 -10.01
C ILE A 412 -10.81 -2.60 -9.70
N ALA A 413 -9.89 -1.65 -9.73
CA ALA A 413 -10.20 -0.25 -9.42
C ALA A 413 -11.27 0.31 -10.38
N SER A 414 -12.15 1.16 -9.84
CA SER A 414 -13.22 1.80 -10.61
C SER A 414 -12.70 2.98 -11.42
N LEU A 415 -13.19 3.12 -12.65
CA LEU A 415 -12.94 4.32 -13.47
C LEU A 415 -13.78 5.53 -13.01
N GLU A 416 -14.68 5.35 -12.06
CA GLU A 416 -15.41 6.44 -11.42
C GLU A 416 -14.55 7.16 -10.37
N ASP A 417 -13.46 6.52 -9.90
CA ASP A 417 -12.44 7.18 -9.10
C ASP A 417 -11.61 8.13 -9.99
N PRO A 418 -11.60 9.44 -9.73
CA PRO A 418 -10.90 10.42 -10.57
C PRO A 418 -9.41 10.18 -10.70
N LEU A 419 -8.75 9.67 -9.66
CA LEU A 419 -7.33 9.34 -9.70
C LEU A 419 -7.09 8.17 -10.66
N THR A 420 -7.86 7.09 -10.53
CA THR A 420 -7.79 5.93 -11.44
C THR A 420 -8.08 6.33 -12.88
N ALA A 421 -9.14 7.13 -13.10
CA ALA A 421 -9.48 7.64 -14.42
C ALA A 421 -8.36 8.46 -15.06
N ALA A 422 -7.71 9.33 -14.27
CA ALA A 422 -6.59 10.16 -14.75
C ALA A 422 -5.34 9.31 -15.08
N ARG A 423 -4.99 8.31 -14.25
CA ARG A 423 -3.89 7.37 -14.52
C ARG A 423 -4.15 6.56 -15.80
N VAL A 424 -5.38 6.10 -15.98
CA VAL A 424 -5.81 5.40 -17.21
C VAL A 424 -5.74 6.32 -18.43
N ALA A 425 -6.20 7.58 -18.31
CA ALA A 425 -6.13 8.55 -19.39
C ALA A 425 -4.68 8.83 -19.83
N ALA A 426 -3.76 8.98 -18.87
CA ALA A 426 -2.34 9.17 -19.14
C ALA A 426 -1.72 8.00 -19.93
N LEU A 427 -2.04 6.75 -19.56
CA LEU A 427 -1.58 5.56 -20.30
C LEU A 427 -2.21 5.48 -21.71
N ARG A 428 -3.50 5.80 -21.85
CA ARG A 428 -4.18 5.85 -23.16
C ARG A 428 -3.53 6.88 -24.09
N GLN A 429 -3.16 8.05 -23.60
CA GLN A 429 -2.47 9.08 -24.37
C GLN A 429 -1.10 8.59 -24.89
N GLN A 430 -0.46 7.68 -24.15
CA GLN A 430 0.79 7.04 -24.54
C GLN A 430 0.59 5.81 -25.45
N GLY A 431 -0.66 5.45 -25.80
CA GLY A 431 -0.97 4.28 -26.61
C GLY A 431 -0.78 2.94 -25.89
N ARG A 432 -0.69 2.95 -24.55
CA ARG A 432 -0.43 1.76 -23.71
C ARG A 432 -1.72 1.05 -23.30
N ASP A 433 -1.62 -0.25 -23.05
CA ASP A 433 -2.76 -1.05 -22.55
C ASP A 433 -2.94 -0.81 -21.03
N TRP A 434 -3.67 0.25 -20.72
CA TRP A 434 -3.95 0.67 -19.35
C TRP A 434 -4.57 -0.42 -18.47
N PHE A 435 -5.33 -1.35 -19.06
CA PHE A 435 -5.96 -2.40 -18.28
C PHE A 435 -4.93 -3.47 -17.86
N ARG A 436 -4.12 -3.94 -18.82
CA ARG A 436 -3.11 -4.97 -18.58
C ARG A 436 -1.87 -4.45 -17.86
N GLU A 437 -1.55 -3.17 -18.01
CA GLU A 437 -0.36 -2.58 -17.41
C GLU A 437 -0.61 -1.93 -16.05
N LEU A 438 -1.87 -1.60 -15.72
CA LEU A 438 -2.21 -0.91 -14.49
C LEU A 438 -3.27 -1.68 -13.67
N LEU A 439 -4.51 -1.77 -14.17
CA LEU A 439 -5.62 -2.24 -13.34
C LEU A 439 -5.55 -3.72 -13.00
N LEU A 440 -5.17 -4.54 -13.96
CA LEU A 440 -5.09 -5.99 -13.76
C LEU A 440 -3.94 -6.40 -12.85
N PRO A 441 -2.70 -5.90 -13.00
CA PRO A 441 -1.61 -6.19 -12.05
C PRO A 441 -1.93 -5.73 -10.62
N GLU A 442 -2.46 -4.52 -10.44
CA GLU A 442 -2.86 -4.04 -9.12
C GLU A 442 -3.94 -4.93 -8.48
N ALA A 443 -4.93 -5.35 -9.27
CA ALA A 443 -5.98 -6.26 -8.79
C ALA A 443 -5.42 -7.63 -8.40
N MET A 444 -4.52 -8.20 -9.21
CA MET A 444 -3.88 -9.48 -8.90
C MET A 444 -3.03 -9.41 -7.63
N GLY A 445 -2.27 -8.33 -7.44
CA GLY A 445 -1.49 -8.11 -6.22
C GLY A 445 -2.35 -8.02 -4.97
N ARG A 446 -3.42 -7.22 -5.02
CA ARG A 446 -4.39 -7.12 -3.92
C ARG A 446 -5.04 -8.47 -3.60
N LEU A 447 -5.40 -9.24 -4.62
CA LEU A 447 -5.96 -10.58 -4.46
C LEU A 447 -4.96 -11.54 -3.80
N GLN A 448 -3.72 -11.62 -4.28
CA GLN A 448 -2.68 -12.49 -3.72
C GLN A 448 -2.37 -12.14 -2.25
N LEU A 449 -2.24 -10.86 -1.93
CA LEU A 449 -2.02 -10.40 -0.56
C LEU A 449 -3.19 -10.76 0.37
N ALA A 450 -4.43 -10.62 -0.10
CA ALA A 450 -5.62 -10.95 0.68
C ALA A 450 -5.74 -12.46 0.98
N LEU A 451 -5.20 -13.31 0.11
CA LEU A 451 -5.27 -14.77 0.22
C LEU A 451 -4.16 -15.38 1.09
N ALA A 452 -3.17 -14.60 1.49
CA ALA A 452 -2.02 -15.13 2.22
C ALA A 452 -2.40 -15.87 3.52
N GLY A 453 -3.30 -15.28 4.32
CA GLY A 453 -3.82 -15.90 5.52
C GLY A 453 -4.68 -17.14 5.23
N LEU A 454 -5.49 -17.07 4.19
CA LEU A 454 -6.36 -18.17 3.76
C LEU A 454 -5.54 -19.41 3.36
N ARG A 455 -4.48 -19.23 2.57
CA ARG A 455 -3.59 -20.33 2.15
C ARG A 455 -2.90 -21.00 3.34
N ARG A 456 -2.43 -20.21 4.31
CA ARG A 456 -1.80 -20.74 5.52
C ARG A 456 -2.75 -21.58 6.38
N ASN A 457 -4.03 -21.28 6.33
CA ASN A 457 -5.08 -22.01 7.07
C ASN A 457 -5.70 -23.16 6.27
N GLY A 458 -5.24 -23.43 5.05
CA GLY A 458 -5.86 -24.45 4.19
C GLY A 458 -7.31 -24.10 3.80
N GLY A 459 -7.68 -22.83 3.82
CA GLY A 459 -9.03 -22.36 3.53
C GLY A 459 -9.37 -22.38 2.04
N ARG A 460 -10.61 -22.03 1.70
CA ARG A 460 -11.12 -22.00 0.32
C ARG A 460 -11.47 -20.60 -0.16
N LEU A 461 -11.27 -20.36 -1.46
CA LEU A 461 -11.67 -19.12 -2.14
C LEU A 461 -12.96 -19.34 -2.94
N ALA A 462 -13.93 -18.45 -2.79
CA ALA A 462 -15.06 -18.36 -3.70
C ALA A 462 -14.96 -17.04 -4.51
N VAL A 463 -15.07 -17.11 -5.84
CA VAL A 463 -15.09 -15.94 -6.72
C VAL A 463 -16.46 -15.81 -7.35
N LEU A 464 -17.24 -14.82 -6.90
CA LEU A 464 -18.61 -14.58 -7.35
C LEU A 464 -18.69 -13.43 -8.37
N ASP A 465 -17.63 -13.20 -9.10
CA ASP A 465 -17.52 -12.18 -10.14
C ASP A 465 -17.53 -12.85 -11.53
N GLY A 466 -18.59 -12.63 -12.28
CA GLY A 466 -18.74 -13.22 -13.61
C GLY A 466 -17.68 -12.79 -14.63
N ARG A 467 -16.95 -11.70 -14.35
CA ARG A 467 -15.84 -11.24 -15.19
C ARG A 467 -14.72 -12.28 -15.28
N LEU A 468 -14.49 -13.05 -14.22
CA LEU A 468 -13.48 -14.10 -14.18
C LEU A 468 -13.64 -15.13 -15.32
N ARG A 469 -14.88 -15.49 -15.64
CA ARG A 469 -15.19 -16.50 -16.67
C ARG A 469 -15.50 -15.91 -18.06
N ARG A 470 -15.98 -14.66 -18.09
CA ARG A 470 -16.47 -14.04 -19.33
C ARG A 470 -15.48 -13.10 -20.00
N ARG A 471 -14.36 -12.80 -19.35
CA ARG A 471 -13.31 -11.92 -19.88
C ARG A 471 -12.03 -12.71 -20.18
N GLY A 472 -11.37 -12.37 -21.31
CA GLY A 472 -10.15 -13.05 -21.73
C GLY A 472 -8.98 -12.99 -20.72
N TRP A 473 -8.97 -11.97 -19.86
CA TRP A 473 -7.97 -11.84 -18.80
C TRP A 473 -8.26 -12.67 -17.54
N GLY A 474 -9.45 -13.27 -17.43
CA GLY A 474 -9.80 -14.09 -16.25
C GLY A 474 -8.87 -15.29 -16.04
N ARG A 475 -8.30 -15.81 -17.14
CA ARG A 475 -7.28 -16.86 -17.08
C ARG A 475 -6.01 -16.37 -16.34
N GLN A 476 -5.56 -15.15 -16.58
CA GLN A 476 -4.40 -14.56 -15.89
C GLN A 476 -4.63 -14.44 -14.39
N VAL A 477 -5.87 -14.10 -13.97
CA VAL A 477 -6.23 -14.09 -12.55
C VAL A 477 -6.14 -15.48 -11.92
N LEU A 478 -6.58 -16.52 -12.62
CA LEU A 478 -6.47 -17.91 -12.14
C LEU A 478 -5.01 -18.39 -12.11
N GLU A 479 -4.20 -18.04 -13.10
CA GLU A 479 -2.75 -18.31 -13.13
C GLU A 479 -2.04 -17.64 -11.94
N ALA A 480 -2.44 -16.43 -11.55
CA ALA A 480 -1.91 -15.76 -10.35
C ALA A 480 -2.29 -16.44 -9.03
N LEU A 481 -3.26 -17.38 -9.06
CA LEU A 481 -3.69 -18.19 -7.90
C LEU A 481 -3.04 -19.58 -7.86
N GLU A 482 -2.15 -19.90 -8.76
CA GLU A 482 -1.49 -21.22 -8.78
C GLU A 482 -0.65 -21.47 -7.50
N PRO A 483 -0.61 -22.73 -6.99
CA PRO A 483 -1.43 -23.86 -7.40
C PRO A 483 -2.87 -23.74 -6.86
N TRP A 484 -3.86 -24.13 -7.67
CA TRP A 484 -5.26 -24.13 -7.27
C TRP A 484 -6.01 -25.34 -7.86
N VAL A 485 -7.14 -25.71 -7.22
CA VAL A 485 -8.03 -26.78 -7.67
C VAL A 485 -9.47 -26.28 -7.75
N ALA A 486 -10.19 -26.64 -8.80
CA ALA A 486 -11.57 -26.23 -8.98
C ALA A 486 -12.52 -27.00 -8.05
N LEU A 487 -13.33 -26.26 -7.29
CA LEU A 487 -14.47 -26.81 -6.57
C LEU A 487 -15.73 -26.68 -7.44
N HIS A 488 -16.33 -27.81 -7.79
CA HIS A 488 -17.55 -27.83 -8.59
C HIS A 488 -18.83 -27.85 -7.74
N ARG A 489 -18.76 -28.31 -6.52
CA ARG A 489 -19.89 -28.37 -5.57
C ARG A 489 -19.43 -27.93 -4.19
N LEU A 490 -20.25 -27.11 -3.54
CA LEU A 490 -20.14 -26.82 -2.13
C LEU A 490 -20.81 -27.98 -1.39
N ARG A 491 -20.04 -28.87 -0.78
CA ARG A 491 -20.58 -29.84 0.16
C ARG A 491 -20.61 -29.18 1.53
N PRO A 492 -21.71 -29.31 2.30
CA PRO A 492 -21.63 -29.06 3.74
C PRO A 492 -20.67 -30.08 4.33
N GLU A 493 -19.76 -29.63 5.17
CA GLU A 493 -18.95 -30.50 6.02
C GLU A 493 -19.81 -31.09 7.13
#